data_5fd12ba557aacf86a7852f6ac36f4fb7
#
_entry.id   5fd12ba557aacf86a7852f6ac36f4fb7
#
_cell.length_a   1.000
_cell.length_b   1.000
_cell.length_c   1.000
_cell.angle_alpha   90.00
_cell.angle_beta   90.00
_cell.angle_gamma   90.00
#
_symmetry.space_group_name_H-M   'P 1'
#
loop_
_entity.id
_entity.type
_entity.pdbx_description
1 polymer ?
#
loop_
_entity_poly.entity_id
_entity_poly.type
_entity_poly.pdbx_seq_one_letter_code
_entity_poly.pdbx_strand_id
1 'polypeptide(L)'
;MLRLSKLISKYASVVLAAIVLMGLPHVSVAQSGTENGEWQHYAGNAQGIKYSPLSQINHENINDLEIVWVAPSPDLEFQSNPVLSRVRYQDTPLMVNGRLFSITGLGIVIALDPATGERLWIYDPESYKAGRPNNGGFLGRGVGYWTNGAKERILIGTHDAYLISLDAVTGRPDSDFGDQGRVDLTIDIRNVRRSTNFSAKRPLVAGNVVIIGNSIQDAGRGTIGDRRTRALPPGDVQAFDVQTGRKLWTFHTVPKEYEAGYETWLNGSAEYTGNANVWAGMAYDPELDYVYMPTSTPTNDTYGGDRLGDNL
;
A
#
# COMPACT_ATOMS: atom_id res chain seq x y z
N MET A 1 31.41 -39.69 -49.67
CA MET A 1 31.66 -38.31 -49.12
C MET A 1 30.41 -37.42 -48.97
N LEU A 2 29.20 -37.82 -49.35
CA LEU A 2 28.00 -36.97 -49.35
C LEU A 2 27.09 -37.13 -48.10
N ARG A 3 27.42 -37.95 -47.14
CA ARG A 3 26.57 -38.16 -45.90
C ARG A 3 27.06 -37.35 -44.70
N LEU A 4 28.29 -36.91 -44.62
CA LEU A 4 28.85 -36.15 -43.49
C LEU A 4 28.44 -34.67 -43.53
N SER A 5 28.33 -34.07 -44.71
CA SER A 5 28.00 -32.64 -44.85
C SER A 5 26.55 -32.29 -44.46
N LYS A 6 25.59 -33.26 -44.62
CA LYS A 6 24.18 -33.08 -44.21
C LYS A 6 23.96 -33.20 -42.71
N LEU A 7 24.83 -33.95 -41.99
CA LEU A 7 24.75 -34.07 -40.56
C LEU A 7 25.24 -32.79 -39.85
N ILE A 8 26.36 -32.25 -40.34
CA ILE A 8 26.96 -30.99 -39.76
C ILE A 8 26.01 -29.80 -39.92
N SER A 9 25.30 -29.69 -41.06
CA SER A 9 24.32 -28.62 -41.30
C SER A 9 23.11 -28.70 -40.36
N LYS A 10 22.62 -29.90 -39.99
CA LYS A 10 21.48 -30.06 -39.06
C LYS A 10 21.85 -29.70 -37.63
N TYR A 11 23.05 -30.06 -37.18
CA TYR A 11 23.49 -29.74 -35.83
C TYR A 11 23.96 -28.27 -35.67
N ALA A 12 24.51 -27.68 -36.72
CA ALA A 12 24.86 -26.26 -36.71
C ALA A 12 23.63 -25.34 -36.55
N SER A 13 22.50 -25.69 -37.18
CA SER A 13 21.26 -24.93 -37.07
C SER A 13 20.60 -25.10 -35.70
N VAL A 14 20.69 -26.28 -35.06
CA VAL A 14 20.15 -26.51 -33.71
C VAL A 14 21.02 -25.82 -32.65
N VAL A 15 22.36 -25.81 -32.81
CA VAL A 15 23.27 -25.14 -31.88
C VAL A 15 23.15 -23.60 -32.01
N LEU A 16 22.93 -23.07 -33.22
CA LEU A 16 22.72 -21.63 -33.42
C LEU A 16 21.37 -21.17 -32.82
N ALA A 17 20.30 -22.00 -32.94
CA ALA A 17 19.02 -21.72 -32.30
C ALA A 17 19.08 -21.78 -30.75
N ALA A 18 19.88 -22.70 -30.20
CA ALA A 18 20.10 -22.80 -28.75
C ALA A 18 20.93 -21.63 -28.20
N ILE A 19 21.91 -21.11 -28.96
CA ILE A 19 22.73 -19.96 -28.54
C ILE A 19 21.92 -18.66 -28.63
N VAL A 20 20.99 -18.51 -29.57
CA VAL A 20 20.11 -17.34 -29.67
C VAL A 20 19.08 -17.31 -28.55
N LEU A 21 18.64 -18.47 -28.03
CA LEU A 21 17.76 -18.55 -26.88
C LEU A 21 18.46 -18.26 -25.53
N MET A 22 19.79 -18.41 -25.45
CA MET A 22 20.56 -18.11 -24.23
C MET A 22 21.00 -16.65 -24.13
N GLY A 23 20.81 -15.85 -25.17
CA GLY A 23 21.29 -14.46 -25.24
C GLY A 23 20.23 -13.38 -25.11
N LEU A 24 18.97 -13.71 -24.86
CA LEU A 24 17.99 -12.70 -24.47
C LEU A 24 18.27 -12.33 -22.99
N PRO A 25 18.51 -11.06 -22.68
CA PRO A 25 18.56 -10.65 -21.28
C PRO A 25 17.21 -11.06 -20.67
N HIS A 26 17.23 -11.99 -19.73
CA HIS A 26 16.10 -12.17 -18.84
C HIS A 26 16.03 -10.86 -18.07
N VAL A 27 15.16 -9.93 -18.51
CA VAL A 27 14.77 -8.80 -17.68
C VAL A 27 14.17 -9.44 -16.45
N SER A 28 14.91 -9.49 -15.38
CA SER A 28 14.45 -10.03 -14.12
C SER A 28 13.23 -9.20 -13.73
N VAL A 29 12.08 -9.84 -13.57
CA VAL A 29 10.85 -9.21 -13.04
C VAL A 29 11.14 -8.49 -11.71
N ALA A 30 12.20 -8.90 -11.02
CA ALA A 30 12.71 -8.26 -9.81
C ALA A 30 13.10 -6.78 -9.96
N GLN A 31 13.33 -6.29 -11.17
CA GLN A 31 13.74 -4.90 -11.43
C GLN A 31 12.59 -4.01 -11.89
N SER A 32 11.40 -4.57 -12.15
CA SER A 32 10.25 -3.78 -12.59
C SER A 32 9.84 -2.74 -11.54
N GLY A 33 9.84 -1.46 -11.95
CA GLY A 33 9.50 -0.32 -11.08
C GLY A 33 10.67 0.30 -10.32
N THR A 34 11.91 -0.20 -10.52
CA THR A 34 13.13 0.39 -9.95
C THR A 34 14.21 0.70 -11.00
N GLU A 35 13.90 0.54 -12.28
CA GLU A 35 14.80 0.86 -13.40
C GLU A 35 15.04 2.37 -13.48
N ASN A 36 16.21 2.75 -13.95
CA ASN A 36 16.58 4.13 -14.23
C ASN A 36 16.43 5.12 -13.07
N GLY A 37 16.51 4.61 -11.82
CA GLY A 37 16.36 5.43 -10.62
C GLY A 37 14.92 5.58 -10.13
N GLU A 38 13.97 4.90 -10.76
CA GLU A 38 12.58 4.84 -10.30
C GLU A 38 12.46 4.06 -8.98
N TRP A 39 11.42 4.39 -8.21
CA TRP A 39 10.98 3.67 -7.01
C TRP A 39 9.47 3.78 -6.94
N GLN A 40 8.77 3.02 -7.81
CA GLN A 40 7.35 3.19 -8.09
C GLN A 40 6.42 2.62 -7.01
N HIS A 41 6.94 1.78 -6.13
CA HIS A 41 6.19 1.18 -5.03
C HIS A 41 6.91 1.41 -3.70
N TYR A 42 6.18 1.36 -2.60
CA TYR A 42 6.74 1.51 -1.25
C TYR A 42 7.99 0.67 -0.99
N ALA A 43 8.05 -0.53 -1.52
CA ALA A 43 9.16 -1.46 -1.37
C ALA A 43 9.91 -1.69 -2.69
N GLY A 44 10.02 -0.68 -3.53
CA GLY A 44 10.69 -0.70 -4.83
C GLY A 44 9.77 -1.14 -5.95
N ASN A 45 9.28 -2.36 -5.88
CA ASN A 45 8.32 -2.92 -6.83
C ASN A 45 7.07 -3.48 -6.12
N ALA A 46 6.08 -3.94 -6.89
CA ALA A 46 4.83 -4.48 -6.37
C ALA A 46 5.02 -5.75 -5.51
N GLN A 47 6.04 -6.55 -5.81
CA GLN A 47 6.42 -7.75 -5.05
C GLN A 47 7.13 -7.44 -3.73
N GLY A 48 7.60 -6.20 -3.52
CA GLY A 48 8.21 -5.76 -2.27
C GLY A 48 9.68 -6.17 -2.10
N ILE A 49 10.44 -6.29 -3.17
CA ILE A 49 11.82 -6.80 -3.17
C ILE A 49 12.82 -5.85 -2.50
N LYS A 50 12.54 -4.54 -2.47
CA LYS A 50 13.41 -3.50 -1.87
C LYS A 50 14.81 -3.45 -2.49
N TYR A 51 14.91 -3.68 -3.79
CA TYR A 51 16.15 -3.67 -4.53
C TYR A 51 16.17 -2.51 -5.53
N SER A 52 17.28 -1.77 -5.56
CA SER A 52 17.59 -0.78 -6.60
C SER A 52 18.79 -1.27 -7.41
N PRO A 53 18.74 -1.24 -8.74
CA PRO A 53 19.87 -1.60 -9.60
C PRO A 53 20.92 -0.49 -9.70
N LEU A 54 20.70 0.66 -9.06
CA LEU A 54 21.65 1.77 -9.07
C LEU A 54 22.97 1.39 -8.39
N SER A 55 24.10 1.77 -9.00
CA SER A 55 25.44 1.44 -8.55
C SER A 55 26.37 2.67 -8.40
N GLN A 56 25.81 3.89 -8.53
CA GLN A 56 26.62 5.12 -8.42
C GLN A 56 27.19 5.31 -7.02
N ILE A 57 26.46 4.89 -5.97
CA ILE A 57 26.94 4.88 -4.59
C ILE A 57 27.50 3.51 -4.28
N ASN A 58 28.76 3.46 -3.83
CA ASN A 58 29.49 2.24 -3.54
C ASN A 58 30.46 2.46 -2.37
N HIS A 59 31.23 1.43 -2.01
CA HIS A 59 32.14 1.47 -0.85
C HIS A 59 33.30 2.48 -1.03
N GLU A 60 33.61 2.91 -2.24
CA GLU A 60 34.68 3.86 -2.53
C GLU A 60 34.25 5.30 -2.29
N ASN A 61 32.96 5.63 -2.54
CA ASN A 61 32.45 7.00 -2.50
C ASN A 61 31.35 7.26 -1.45
N ILE A 62 30.98 6.28 -0.64
CA ILE A 62 29.94 6.45 0.39
C ILE A 62 30.28 7.56 1.40
N ASN A 63 31.56 7.79 1.65
CA ASN A 63 32.02 8.83 2.57
C ASN A 63 32.01 10.25 1.95
N ASP A 64 31.83 10.36 0.65
CA ASP A 64 31.80 11.62 -0.08
C ASP A 64 30.36 12.16 -0.25
N LEU A 65 29.37 11.47 0.33
CA LEU A 65 27.97 11.90 0.26
C LEU A 65 27.76 13.19 1.07
N GLU A 66 27.12 14.16 0.42
CA GLU A 66 26.75 15.43 1.03
C GLU A 66 25.22 15.65 0.96
N ILE A 67 24.68 16.37 1.95
CA ILE A 67 23.29 16.79 1.91
C ILE A 67 23.16 17.95 0.92
N VAL A 68 22.48 17.72 -0.21
CA VAL A 68 22.31 18.73 -1.26
C VAL A 68 21.09 19.61 -1.02
N TRP A 69 20.06 19.14 -0.34
CA TRP A 69 18.90 19.92 0.08
C TRP A 69 18.16 19.28 1.25
N VAL A 70 17.35 20.08 1.92
CA VAL A 70 16.43 19.68 2.99
C VAL A 70 15.09 20.35 2.74
N ALA A 71 14.02 19.57 2.61
CA ALA A 71 12.65 20.08 2.49
C ALA A 71 11.93 19.99 3.85
N PRO A 72 11.46 21.11 4.42
CA PRO A 72 10.70 21.07 5.68
C PRO A 72 9.35 20.39 5.48
N SER A 73 8.96 19.55 6.46
CA SER A 73 7.67 18.89 6.46
C SER A 73 6.54 19.91 6.66
N PRO A 74 5.42 19.84 5.91
CA PRO A 74 4.23 20.65 6.17
C PRO A 74 3.66 20.49 7.58
N ASP A 75 3.86 19.33 8.23
CA ASP A 75 3.41 19.08 9.61
C ASP A 75 4.03 20.07 10.62
N LEU A 76 5.12 20.74 10.28
CA LEU A 76 5.75 21.75 11.13
C LEU A 76 4.83 22.94 11.44
N GLU A 77 3.89 23.26 10.56
CA GLU A 77 2.90 24.31 10.79
C GLU A 77 1.98 24.02 11.99
N PHE A 78 1.88 22.74 12.38
CA PHE A 78 1.03 22.28 13.47
C PHE A 78 1.79 22.04 14.79
N GLN A 79 3.06 22.43 14.90
CA GLN A 79 3.89 22.16 16.09
C GLN A 79 3.35 22.75 17.39
N SER A 80 2.64 23.88 17.33
CA SER A 80 2.02 24.49 18.51
C SER A 80 0.76 23.76 18.99
N ASN A 81 0.19 22.87 18.17
CA ASN A 81 -1.00 22.11 18.54
C ASN A 81 -0.62 20.84 19.32
N PRO A 82 -1.03 20.67 20.59
CA PRO A 82 -0.57 19.56 21.44
C PRO A 82 -1.04 18.18 20.97
N VAL A 83 -2.04 18.12 20.10
CA VAL A 83 -2.55 16.87 19.50
C VAL A 83 -1.88 16.60 18.16
N LEU A 84 -1.83 17.58 17.27
CA LEU A 84 -1.33 17.44 15.90
C LEU A 84 0.21 17.42 15.83
N SER A 85 0.91 17.96 16.81
CA SER A 85 2.38 17.90 16.88
C SER A 85 2.95 16.49 17.14
N ARG A 86 2.09 15.53 17.56
CA ARG A 86 2.49 14.14 17.84
C ARG A 86 2.35 13.27 16.61
N VAL A 87 3.10 13.60 15.58
CA VAL A 87 3.15 12.86 14.30
C VAL A 87 4.30 11.87 14.28
N ARG A 88 4.17 10.84 13.43
CA ARG A 88 5.24 9.89 13.13
C ARG A 88 5.42 9.82 11.63
N TYR A 89 6.61 10.08 11.16
CA TYR A 89 6.99 9.91 9.78
C TYR A 89 7.50 8.48 9.57
N GLN A 90 6.77 7.68 8.81
CA GLN A 90 7.09 6.28 8.49
C GLN A 90 6.94 6.03 6.98
N ASP A 91 7.02 7.09 6.21
CA ASP A 91 6.91 7.04 4.77
C ASP A 91 8.18 6.49 4.12
N THR A 92 8.02 5.85 2.98
CA THR A 92 9.06 5.65 1.98
C THR A 92 8.62 6.41 0.74
N PRO A 93 9.25 7.52 0.40
CA PRO A 93 8.89 8.31 -0.76
C PRO A 93 8.96 7.48 -2.05
N LEU A 94 8.07 7.76 -2.99
CA LEU A 94 8.14 7.20 -4.34
C LEU A 94 8.91 8.15 -5.25
N MET A 95 9.79 7.60 -6.07
CA MET A 95 10.46 8.32 -7.15
C MET A 95 9.87 7.86 -8.46
N VAL A 96 9.13 8.73 -9.16
CA VAL A 96 8.43 8.38 -10.40
C VAL A 96 8.45 9.55 -11.38
N ASN A 97 8.91 9.29 -12.57
CA ASN A 97 8.91 10.26 -13.70
C ASN A 97 9.44 11.63 -13.30
N GLY A 98 10.61 11.65 -12.61
CA GLY A 98 11.28 12.88 -12.18
C GLY A 98 10.57 13.63 -11.05
N ARG A 99 9.69 12.99 -10.29
CA ARG A 99 9.00 13.57 -9.13
C ARG A 99 9.14 12.65 -7.91
N LEU A 100 9.41 13.25 -6.76
CA LEU A 100 9.48 12.56 -5.48
C LEU A 100 8.18 12.80 -4.71
N PHE A 101 7.40 11.73 -4.48
CA PHE A 101 6.14 11.80 -3.76
C PHE A 101 6.29 11.31 -2.32
N SER A 102 5.71 12.04 -1.38
CA SER A 102 5.76 11.69 0.03
C SER A 102 4.45 12.05 0.73
N ILE A 103 4.14 11.33 1.82
CA ILE A 103 3.00 11.60 2.68
C ILE A 103 3.46 11.83 4.12
N THR A 104 2.98 12.90 4.74
CA THR A 104 3.35 13.25 6.12
C THR A 104 2.56 12.45 7.15
N GLY A 105 2.91 12.61 8.42
CA GLY A 105 2.18 12.00 9.53
C GLY A 105 0.72 12.44 9.61
N LEU A 106 0.40 13.70 9.30
CA LEU A 106 -0.98 14.22 9.24
C LEU A 106 -1.75 13.77 7.98
N GLY A 107 -1.08 13.10 7.03
CA GLY A 107 -1.68 12.64 5.79
C GLY A 107 -1.61 13.67 4.65
N ILE A 108 -0.82 14.72 4.81
CA ILE A 108 -0.57 15.73 3.78
C ILE A 108 0.38 15.13 2.73
N VAL A 109 0.02 15.21 1.45
CA VAL A 109 0.82 14.69 0.34
C VAL A 109 1.58 15.82 -0.33
N ILE A 110 2.85 15.58 -0.63
CA ILE A 110 3.71 16.51 -1.35
C ILE A 110 4.37 15.84 -2.53
N ALA A 111 4.58 16.60 -3.59
CA ALA A 111 5.51 16.26 -4.65
C ALA A 111 6.66 17.26 -4.67
N LEU A 112 7.87 16.73 -4.79
CA LEU A 112 9.11 17.49 -4.80
C LEU A 112 9.87 17.24 -6.10
N ASP A 113 10.61 18.24 -6.55
CA ASP A 113 11.69 18.04 -7.50
C ASP A 113 12.83 17.28 -6.78
N PRO A 114 13.28 16.13 -7.27
CA PRO A 114 14.28 15.33 -6.58
C PRO A 114 15.68 15.94 -6.61
N ALA A 115 15.99 16.82 -7.55
CA ALA A 115 17.30 17.44 -7.65
C ALA A 115 17.45 18.66 -6.72
N THR A 116 16.37 19.39 -6.49
CA THR A 116 16.40 20.68 -5.77
C THR A 116 15.68 20.65 -4.42
N GLY A 117 14.76 19.66 -4.21
CA GLY A 117 13.88 19.64 -3.07
C GLY A 117 12.75 20.67 -3.14
N GLU A 118 12.59 21.38 -4.25
CA GLU A 118 11.52 22.34 -4.46
C GLU A 118 10.16 21.63 -4.48
N ARG A 119 9.19 22.21 -3.77
CA ARG A 119 7.84 21.66 -3.71
C ARG A 119 7.06 22.01 -4.98
N LEU A 120 6.76 20.99 -5.79
CA LEU A 120 5.99 21.12 -7.03
C LEU A 120 4.51 21.33 -6.73
N TRP A 121 3.96 20.58 -5.76
CA TRP A 121 2.59 20.75 -5.27
C TRP A 121 2.42 20.16 -3.87
N ILE A 122 1.32 20.52 -3.22
CA ILE A 122 0.87 20.02 -1.93
C ILE A 122 -0.63 19.75 -1.98
N TYR A 123 -1.07 18.66 -1.35
CA TYR A 123 -2.46 18.34 -1.13
C TYR A 123 -2.71 18.00 0.34
N ASP A 124 -3.57 18.75 0.99
CA ASP A 124 -4.00 18.49 2.36
C ASP A 124 -5.44 17.95 2.35
N PRO A 125 -5.67 16.67 2.70
CA PRO A 125 -7.01 16.09 2.82
C PRO A 125 -7.75 16.57 4.07
N GLU A 126 -7.08 17.28 4.98
CA GLU A 126 -7.58 17.73 6.29
C GLU A 126 -8.12 16.57 7.18
N SER A 127 -7.73 15.35 6.91
CA SER A 127 -8.22 14.14 7.57
C SER A 127 -7.97 14.14 9.09
N TYR A 128 -6.99 14.90 9.55
CA TYR A 128 -6.68 15.09 10.97
C TYR A 128 -7.78 15.85 11.74
N LYS A 129 -8.67 16.59 11.04
CA LYS A 129 -9.82 17.28 11.64
C LYS A 129 -10.87 16.30 12.18
N ALA A 130 -10.92 15.07 11.68
CA ALA A 130 -11.79 14.01 12.19
C ALA A 130 -11.35 13.43 13.54
N GLY A 131 -10.21 13.88 14.07
CA GLY A 131 -9.66 13.47 15.34
C GLY A 131 -8.40 12.63 15.20
N ARG A 132 -7.77 12.32 16.35
CA ARG A 132 -6.53 11.54 16.38
C ARG A 132 -6.82 10.07 16.10
N PRO A 133 -6.16 9.46 15.10
CA PRO A 133 -6.30 8.04 14.83
C PRO A 133 -5.78 7.18 15.98
N ASN A 134 -6.43 6.02 16.15
CA ASN A 134 -5.96 5.02 17.08
C ASN A 134 -4.70 4.28 16.60
N ASN A 135 -4.19 3.40 17.44
CA ASN A 135 -3.09 2.50 17.10
C ASN A 135 -1.84 3.23 16.58
N GLY A 136 -1.41 4.24 17.32
CA GLY A 136 -0.17 4.95 17.03
C GLY A 136 -0.36 6.42 16.67
N GLY A 137 -1.58 6.89 16.48
CA GLY A 137 -1.88 8.28 16.16
C GLY A 137 -1.63 8.61 14.69
N PHE A 138 -1.20 9.82 14.42
CA PHE A 138 -0.93 10.30 13.06
C PHE A 138 0.32 9.66 12.47
N LEU A 139 0.13 8.85 11.41
CA LEU A 139 1.17 8.09 10.73
C LEU A 139 0.99 8.20 9.22
N GLY A 140 1.97 8.74 8.52
CA GLY A 140 2.12 8.56 7.07
C GLY A 140 2.91 7.28 6.78
N ARG A 141 2.39 6.42 5.88
CA ARG A 141 3.03 5.13 5.54
C ARG A 141 3.24 4.90 4.06
N GLY A 142 3.14 5.92 3.26
CA GLY A 142 3.34 5.86 1.82
C GLY A 142 2.06 6.04 1.02
N VAL A 143 2.27 6.28 -0.24
CA VAL A 143 1.24 6.44 -1.27
C VAL A 143 1.28 5.27 -2.25
N GLY A 144 0.23 5.08 -3.05
CA GLY A 144 0.23 4.21 -4.21
C GLY A 144 0.42 5.03 -5.48
N TYR A 145 1.04 4.45 -6.50
CA TYR A 145 1.17 5.05 -7.82
C TYR A 145 0.53 4.16 -8.88
N TRP A 146 -0.14 4.77 -9.85
CA TRP A 146 -0.70 4.10 -11.01
C TRP A 146 -0.55 4.94 -12.26
N THR A 147 -0.34 4.28 -13.39
CA THR A 147 -0.37 4.91 -14.70
C THR A 147 -0.90 3.97 -15.78
N ASN A 148 -1.53 4.54 -16.80
CA ASN A 148 -1.83 3.85 -18.07
C ASN A 148 -1.03 4.43 -19.24
N GLY A 149 0.02 5.19 -18.93
CA GLY A 149 0.86 5.88 -19.91
C GLY A 149 0.35 7.26 -20.34
N ALA A 150 -0.95 7.52 -20.21
CA ALA A 150 -1.55 8.83 -20.53
C ALA A 150 -1.95 9.63 -19.28
N LYS A 151 -2.35 8.93 -18.23
CA LYS A 151 -2.68 9.50 -16.92
C LYS A 151 -1.79 8.87 -15.86
N GLU A 152 -1.44 9.67 -14.86
CA GLU A 152 -0.68 9.24 -13.68
C GLU A 152 -1.45 9.62 -12.43
N ARG A 153 -1.53 8.72 -11.45
CA ARG A 153 -2.29 8.91 -10.21
C ARG A 153 -1.47 8.61 -8.98
N ILE A 154 -1.65 9.45 -7.96
CA ILE A 154 -1.24 9.17 -6.59
C ILE A 154 -2.47 8.79 -5.78
N LEU A 155 -2.43 7.62 -5.16
CA LEU A 155 -3.52 7.04 -4.38
C LEU A 155 -3.16 7.07 -2.91
N ILE A 156 -4.07 7.55 -2.06
CA ILE A 156 -3.84 7.65 -0.63
C ILE A 156 -5.03 7.12 0.17
N GLY A 157 -4.73 6.48 1.29
CA GLY A 157 -5.70 6.16 2.33
C GLY A 157 -5.63 7.19 3.46
N THR A 158 -6.76 7.76 3.87
CA THR A 158 -6.79 8.83 4.87
C THR A 158 -7.14 8.35 6.27
N HIS A 159 -6.81 9.17 7.27
CA HIS A 159 -7.14 8.88 8.68
C HIS A 159 -8.65 8.84 8.93
N ASP A 160 -9.43 9.60 8.19
CA ASP A 160 -10.89 9.65 8.25
C ASP A 160 -11.58 8.67 7.30
N ALA A 161 -10.82 7.66 6.84
CA ALA A 161 -11.32 6.50 6.09
C ALA A 161 -11.84 6.80 4.68
N TYR A 162 -11.13 7.60 3.92
CA TYR A 162 -11.30 7.72 2.47
C TYR A 162 -10.13 7.10 1.70
N LEU A 163 -10.41 6.61 0.52
CA LEU A 163 -9.44 6.40 -0.55
C LEU A 163 -9.55 7.59 -1.50
N ILE A 164 -8.44 8.28 -1.74
CA ILE A 164 -8.38 9.47 -2.60
C ILE A 164 -7.43 9.20 -3.76
N SER A 165 -7.82 9.64 -4.95
CA SER A 165 -6.99 9.67 -6.15
C SER A 165 -6.65 11.11 -6.51
N LEU A 166 -5.36 11.38 -6.68
CA LEU A 166 -4.82 12.67 -7.11
C LEU A 166 -4.15 12.51 -8.47
N ASP A 167 -4.31 13.50 -9.33
CA ASP A 167 -3.48 13.64 -10.51
C ASP A 167 -2.01 13.84 -10.07
N ALA A 168 -1.11 12.99 -10.54
CA ALA A 168 0.27 12.98 -10.06
C ALA A 168 1.07 14.22 -10.51
N VAL A 169 0.65 14.89 -11.58
CA VAL A 169 1.32 16.08 -12.10
C VAL A 169 0.93 17.34 -11.32
N THR A 170 -0.35 17.45 -10.96
CA THR A 170 -0.93 18.69 -10.40
C THR A 170 -1.28 18.60 -8.93
N GLY A 171 -1.36 17.40 -8.35
CA GLY A 171 -1.82 17.17 -6.97
C GLY A 171 -3.32 17.40 -6.76
N ARG A 172 -4.10 17.63 -7.81
CA ARG A 172 -5.53 17.86 -7.70
C ARG A 172 -6.30 16.54 -7.59
N PRO A 173 -7.38 16.49 -6.80
CA PRO A 173 -8.26 15.33 -6.82
C PRO A 173 -8.77 15.03 -8.24
N ASP A 174 -8.72 13.73 -8.60
CA ASP A 174 -9.17 13.27 -9.92
C ASP A 174 -10.69 13.13 -9.93
N SER A 175 -11.38 14.04 -10.61
CA SER A 175 -12.85 14.09 -10.64
C SER A 175 -13.51 12.84 -11.22
N ASP A 176 -12.79 12.04 -12.01
CA ASP A 176 -13.28 10.80 -12.61
C ASP A 176 -13.27 9.62 -11.61
N PHE A 177 -12.67 9.82 -10.42
CA PHE A 177 -12.53 8.77 -9.40
C PHE A 177 -13.53 8.99 -8.26
N GLY A 178 -14.46 8.05 -8.08
CA GLY A 178 -15.47 8.09 -7.02
C GLY A 178 -16.29 9.38 -7.02
N ASP A 179 -16.47 9.96 -5.84
CA ASP A 179 -17.11 11.27 -5.67
C ASP A 179 -16.02 12.35 -5.55
N GLN A 180 -15.84 13.13 -6.62
CA GLN A 180 -14.86 14.23 -6.67
C GLN A 180 -13.44 13.83 -6.22
N GLY A 181 -12.97 12.68 -6.68
CA GLY A 181 -11.62 12.17 -6.38
C GLY A 181 -11.54 11.30 -5.14
N ARG A 182 -12.65 10.96 -4.48
CA ARG A 182 -12.65 10.18 -3.24
C ARG A 182 -13.71 9.10 -3.19
N VAL A 183 -13.39 8.03 -2.45
CA VAL A 183 -14.30 6.92 -2.14
C VAL A 183 -14.38 6.77 -0.62
N ASP A 184 -15.59 6.70 -0.11
CA ASP A 184 -15.86 6.40 1.30
C ASP A 184 -15.65 4.91 1.60
N LEU A 185 -14.69 4.59 2.46
CA LEU A 185 -14.35 3.23 2.82
C LEU A 185 -15.21 2.67 3.96
N THR A 186 -16.10 3.47 4.53
CA THR A 186 -16.93 3.05 5.68
C THR A 186 -18.29 2.52 5.27
N ILE A 187 -18.64 2.62 3.99
CA ILE A 187 -19.91 2.10 3.49
C ILE A 187 -19.96 0.58 3.69
N ASP A 188 -21.06 0.09 4.27
CA ASP A 188 -21.33 -1.32 4.60
C ASP A 188 -20.45 -1.93 5.71
N ILE A 189 -19.62 -1.12 6.38
CA ILE A 189 -18.84 -1.57 7.53
C ILE A 189 -19.55 -1.22 8.84
N ARG A 190 -19.84 -2.23 9.66
CA ARG A 190 -20.51 -2.05 10.95
C ARG A 190 -19.62 -1.34 11.98
N ASN A 191 -20.22 -0.60 12.90
CA ASN A 191 -19.59 -0.02 14.10
C ASN A 191 -18.42 0.94 13.86
N VAL A 192 -18.31 1.51 12.64
CA VAL A 192 -17.24 2.45 12.29
C VAL A 192 -17.42 3.79 13.01
N ARG A 193 -16.33 4.28 13.58
CA ARG A 193 -16.13 5.69 13.98
C ARG A 193 -14.86 6.17 13.31
N ARG A 194 -15.01 7.01 12.28
CA ARG A 194 -13.88 7.53 11.48
C ARG A 194 -12.78 8.07 12.37
N SER A 195 -11.55 7.83 11.98
CA SER A 195 -10.35 8.18 12.74
C SER A 195 -10.26 7.47 14.11
N THR A 196 -11.32 7.47 14.90
CA THR A 196 -11.29 6.97 16.28
C THR A 196 -11.08 5.45 16.36
N ASN A 197 -11.79 4.63 15.58
CA ASN A 197 -11.63 3.18 15.59
C ASN A 197 -11.38 2.58 14.21
N PHE A 198 -11.37 3.39 13.16
CA PHE A 198 -11.13 2.96 11.78
C PHE A 198 -10.41 4.05 11.00
N SER A 199 -9.30 3.71 10.38
CA SER A 199 -8.58 4.59 9.45
C SER A 199 -8.03 3.76 8.28
N ALA A 200 -8.01 4.33 7.09
CA ALA A 200 -7.41 3.71 5.93
C ALA A 200 -5.88 3.61 6.06
N LYS A 201 -5.28 2.70 5.31
CA LYS A 201 -3.83 2.52 5.23
C LYS A 201 -3.35 2.76 3.81
N ARG A 202 -2.05 2.57 3.59
CA ARG A 202 -1.44 2.71 2.29
C ARG A 202 -2.09 1.73 1.29
N PRO A 203 -2.59 2.22 0.14
CA PRO A 203 -3.12 1.36 -0.89
C PRO A 203 -2.00 0.59 -1.61
N LEU A 204 -2.32 -0.63 -2.05
CA LEU A 204 -1.55 -1.39 -3.02
C LEU A 204 -2.19 -1.20 -4.40
N VAL A 205 -1.38 -0.96 -5.42
CA VAL A 205 -1.82 -0.97 -6.82
C VAL A 205 -1.39 -2.31 -7.44
N ALA A 206 -2.37 -3.06 -7.94
CA ALA A 206 -2.21 -4.34 -8.61
C ALA A 206 -2.86 -4.24 -10.01
N GLY A 207 -2.06 -3.93 -11.03
CA GLY A 207 -2.58 -3.62 -12.36
C GLY A 207 -3.59 -2.46 -12.34
N ASN A 208 -4.82 -2.72 -12.73
CA ASN A 208 -5.90 -1.74 -12.73
C ASN A 208 -6.78 -1.79 -11.46
N VAL A 209 -6.32 -2.44 -10.41
CA VAL A 209 -7.03 -2.56 -9.14
C VAL A 209 -6.25 -1.86 -8.04
N VAL A 210 -6.92 -1.01 -7.27
CA VAL A 210 -6.37 -0.47 -6.02
C VAL A 210 -6.98 -1.21 -4.84
N ILE A 211 -6.12 -1.78 -3.99
CA ILE A 211 -6.49 -2.60 -2.84
C ILE A 211 -6.08 -1.86 -1.58
N ILE A 212 -7.00 -1.74 -0.63
CA ILE A 212 -6.77 -0.97 0.58
C ILE A 212 -7.20 -1.74 1.82
N GLY A 213 -6.27 -1.82 2.76
CA GLY A 213 -6.53 -2.28 4.12
C GLY A 213 -6.80 -1.12 5.07
N ASN A 214 -6.92 -1.45 6.34
CA ASN A 214 -7.29 -0.47 7.35
C ASN A 214 -6.56 -0.71 8.68
N SER A 215 -6.71 0.20 9.61
CA SER A 215 -6.31 0.05 11.00
C SER A 215 -7.55 0.18 11.88
N ILE A 216 -7.82 -0.88 12.61
CA ILE A 216 -8.91 -0.94 13.58
C ILE A 216 -8.33 -0.70 14.97
N GLN A 217 -9.05 0.06 15.79
CA GLN A 217 -8.68 0.14 17.20
C GLN A 217 -8.90 -1.24 17.82
N ASP A 218 -7.83 -1.81 18.31
CA ASP A 218 -7.95 -2.94 19.18
C ASP A 218 -8.35 -2.48 20.60
N ALA A 219 -9.15 -3.32 21.25
CA ALA A 219 -9.59 -3.08 22.60
C ALA A 219 -8.42 -2.79 23.52
N GLY A 220 -8.44 -1.62 24.08
CA GLY A 220 -7.32 -1.00 24.73
C GLY A 220 -6.60 -1.88 25.75
N ARG A 221 -5.35 -1.61 25.93
CA ARG A 221 -4.48 -2.19 26.94
C ARG A 221 -5.20 -2.26 28.29
N GLY A 222 -5.54 -3.46 28.76
CA GLY A 222 -6.10 -3.72 30.08
C GLY A 222 -7.57 -4.10 30.14
N THR A 223 -8.26 -4.27 29.03
CA THR A 223 -9.68 -4.66 28.97
C THR A 223 -9.90 -6.13 28.62
N ILE A 224 -9.05 -7.02 29.10
CA ILE A 224 -9.30 -8.47 28.98
C ILE A 224 -10.69 -8.77 29.54
N GLY A 225 -11.58 -9.33 28.70
CA GLY A 225 -12.94 -9.69 29.12
C GLY A 225 -13.99 -8.57 29.08
N ASP A 226 -13.65 -7.34 28.65
CA ASP A 226 -14.67 -6.31 28.43
C ASP A 226 -15.48 -6.62 27.16
N ARG A 227 -16.71 -7.08 27.33
CA ARG A 227 -17.62 -7.42 26.22
C ARG A 227 -17.89 -6.25 25.27
N ARG A 228 -17.72 -5.01 25.71
CA ARG A 228 -17.92 -3.81 24.87
C ARG A 228 -16.88 -3.69 23.76
N THR A 229 -15.77 -4.39 23.88
CA THR A 229 -14.67 -4.36 22.91
C THR A 229 -14.75 -5.47 21.88
N ARG A 230 -15.66 -6.43 22.02
CA ARG A 230 -15.83 -7.53 21.07
C ARG A 230 -16.39 -7.06 19.72
N ALA A 231 -17.30 -6.09 19.73
CA ALA A 231 -18.02 -5.63 18.53
C ALA A 231 -17.32 -4.47 17.82
N LEU A 232 -16.03 -4.63 17.52
CA LEU A 232 -15.30 -3.66 16.71
C LEU A 232 -15.65 -3.80 15.22
N PRO A 233 -15.31 -2.79 14.38
CA PRO A 233 -15.42 -2.94 12.94
C PRO A 233 -14.62 -4.15 12.46
N PRO A 234 -15.10 -4.90 11.44
CA PRO A 234 -14.27 -5.89 10.76
C PRO A 234 -13.13 -5.22 10.01
N GLY A 235 -12.01 -5.93 9.91
CA GLY A 235 -10.81 -5.44 9.23
C GLY A 235 -10.80 -5.66 7.73
N ASP A 236 -11.97 -5.74 7.12
CA ASP A 236 -12.19 -6.09 5.72
C ASP A 236 -11.28 -5.31 4.77
N VAL A 237 -10.72 -6.02 3.79
CA VAL A 237 -9.92 -5.44 2.72
C VAL A 237 -10.83 -5.15 1.53
N GLN A 238 -10.73 -3.96 0.98
CA GLN A 238 -11.57 -3.53 -0.13
C GLN A 238 -10.73 -3.27 -1.38
N ALA A 239 -11.29 -3.60 -2.53
CA ALA A 239 -10.67 -3.34 -3.82
C ALA A 239 -11.58 -2.51 -4.72
N PHE A 240 -10.95 -1.61 -5.47
CA PHE A 240 -11.62 -0.67 -6.35
C PHE A 240 -10.93 -0.64 -7.71
N ASP A 241 -11.71 -0.38 -8.73
CA ASP A 241 -11.19 -0.01 -10.04
C ASP A 241 -10.37 1.28 -9.91
N VAL A 242 -9.12 1.24 -10.33
CA VAL A 242 -8.18 2.35 -10.11
C VAL A 242 -8.52 3.59 -10.94
N GLN A 243 -9.28 3.44 -12.02
CA GLN A 243 -9.65 4.56 -12.88
C GLN A 243 -10.93 5.26 -12.41
N THR A 244 -11.88 4.49 -11.92
CA THR A 244 -13.23 5.02 -11.62
C THR A 244 -13.56 5.09 -10.13
N GLY A 245 -12.79 4.40 -9.28
CA GLY A 245 -13.13 4.27 -7.86
C GLY A 245 -14.31 3.36 -7.56
N ARG A 246 -14.84 2.65 -8.58
CA ARG A 246 -15.94 1.70 -8.40
C ARG A 246 -15.45 0.50 -7.58
N LYS A 247 -16.18 0.17 -6.50
CA LYS A 247 -15.88 -1.02 -5.69
C LYS A 247 -15.98 -2.29 -6.55
N LEU A 248 -14.94 -3.12 -6.52
CA LEU A 248 -14.88 -4.40 -7.23
C LEU A 248 -15.25 -5.56 -6.32
N TRP A 249 -14.63 -5.61 -5.14
CA TRP A 249 -14.86 -6.65 -4.15
C TRP A 249 -14.47 -6.22 -2.74
N THR A 250 -14.95 -6.97 -1.77
CA THR A 250 -14.54 -6.91 -0.37
C THR A 250 -14.10 -8.30 0.04
N PHE A 251 -12.92 -8.42 0.65
CA PHE A 251 -12.46 -9.63 1.32
C PHE A 251 -12.76 -9.49 2.83
N HIS A 252 -13.64 -10.34 3.34
CA HIS A 252 -13.97 -10.34 4.75
C HIS A 252 -12.93 -11.12 5.53
N THR A 253 -12.16 -10.44 6.37
CA THR A 253 -11.12 -11.05 7.20
C THR A 253 -11.70 -11.84 8.37
N VAL A 254 -12.95 -11.57 8.74
CA VAL A 254 -13.80 -12.41 9.58
C VAL A 254 -14.94 -12.87 8.68
N PRO A 255 -14.99 -14.17 8.30
CA PRO A 255 -15.88 -14.64 7.26
C PRO A 255 -17.35 -14.51 7.64
N LYS A 256 -18.21 -14.32 6.64
CA LYS A 256 -19.66 -14.36 6.77
C LYS A 256 -20.18 -15.80 6.64
N GLU A 257 -21.40 -16.04 7.09
CA GLU A 257 -22.02 -17.38 7.16
C GLU A 257 -21.92 -18.21 5.85
N TYR A 258 -21.86 -17.56 4.70
CA TYR A 258 -21.79 -18.22 3.40
C TYR A 258 -20.37 -18.30 2.82
N GLU A 259 -19.36 -17.87 3.58
CA GLU A 259 -17.96 -17.84 3.14
C GLU A 259 -17.16 -18.99 3.76
N ALA A 260 -16.12 -19.42 3.04
CA ALA A 260 -15.20 -20.44 3.51
C ALA A 260 -14.52 -19.98 4.82
N GLY A 261 -14.36 -20.91 5.75
CA GLY A 261 -13.76 -20.64 7.06
C GLY A 261 -14.76 -20.24 8.15
N TYR A 262 -16.02 -19.87 7.80
CA TYR A 262 -17.03 -19.48 8.82
C TYR A 262 -17.27 -20.60 9.85
N GLU A 263 -17.26 -21.85 9.41
CA GLU A 263 -17.42 -23.02 10.27
C GLU A 263 -16.33 -23.18 11.32
N THR A 264 -15.21 -22.52 11.16
CA THR A 264 -14.11 -22.51 12.15
C THR A 264 -14.32 -21.51 13.29
N TRP A 265 -15.36 -20.65 13.20
CA TRP A 265 -15.72 -19.64 14.19
C TRP A 265 -16.88 -20.15 15.05
N LEU A 266 -16.55 -20.84 16.13
CA LEU A 266 -17.57 -21.49 16.96
C LEU A 266 -18.39 -20.49 17.81
N ASN A 267 -19.58 -20.93 18.21
CA ASN A 267 -20.51 -20.19 19.07
C ASN A 267 -20.89 -18.78 18.53
N GLY A 268 -21.01 -18.65 17.21
CA GLY A 268 -21.39 -17.40 16.56
C GLY A 268 -20.34 -16.28 16.73
N SER A 269 -19.08 -16.64 16.98
CA SER A 269 -18.03 -15.63 17.24
C SER A 269 -17.72 -14.76 16.04
N ALA A 270 -17.93 -15.24 14.79
CA ALA A 270 -17.80 -14.45 13.59
C ALA A 270 -18.77 -13.25 13.53
N GLU A 271 -19.95 -13.35 14.13
CA GLU A 271 -20.99 -12.31 14.03
C GLU A 271 -20.62 -11.02 14.76
N TYR A 272 -19.85 -11.13 15.85
CA TYR A 272 -19.49 -9.98 16.68
C TYR A 272 -18.02 -9.61 16.61
N THR A 273 -17.14 -10.55 16.27
CA THR A 273 -15.69 -10.28 16.24
C THR A 273 -15.36 -9.24 15.17
N GLY A 274 -14.47 -8.34 15.52
CA GLY A 274 -13.92 -7.34 14.61
C GLY A 274 -12.42 -7.50 14.48
N ASN A 275 -11.74 -6.45 14.00
CA ASN A 275 -10.31 -6.42 13.72
C ASN A 275 -9.89 -7.46 12.64
N ALA A 276 -8.83 -8.22 12.82
CA ALA A 276 -8.20 -9.07 11.78
C ALA A 276 -7.77 -8.24 10.55
N ASN A 277 -7.43 -6.98 10.77
CA ASN A 277 -7.20 -5.99 9.73
C ASN A 277 -5.84 -6.17 9.02
N VAL A 278 -5.72 -5.60 7.83
CA VAL A 278 -4.46 -5.49 7.08
C VAL A 278 -3.95 -4.06 7.21
N TRP A 279 -3.09 -3.81 8.20
CA TRP A 279 -2.46 -2.51 8.43
C TRP A 279 -1.03 -2.42 7.90
N ALA A 280 -0.40 -3.55 7.69
CA ALA A 280 0.96 -3.65 7.14
C ALA A 280 0.95 -3.55 5.60
N GLY A 281 2.13 -3.52 5.02
CA GLY A 281 2.26 -3.48 3.56
C GLY A 281 1.81 -4.80 2.93
N MET A 282 1.01 -4.70 1.89
CA MET A 282 0.67 -5.81 0.99
C MET A 282 1.68 -5.90 -0.15
N ALA A 283 1.78 -7.07 -0.77
CA ALA A 283 2.56 -7.30 -1.98
C ALA A 283 1.69 -7.93 -3.07
N TYR A 284 2.04 -7.70 -4.33
CA TYR A 284 1.35 -8.26 -5.49
C TYR A 284 2.33 -8.98 -6.38
N ASP A 285 2.02 -10.20 -6.75
CA ASP A 285 2.73 -10.99 -7.73
C ASP A 285 2.00 -10.91 -9.08
N PRO A 286 2.56 -10.19 -10.07
CA PRO A 286 1.91 -10.02 -11.37
C PRO A 286 1.95 -11.26 -12.26
N GLU A 287 2.82 -12.23 -11.97
CA GLU A 287 2.91 -13.48 -12.75
C GLU A 287 1.83 -14.47 -12.31
N LEU A 288 1.58 -14.55 -11.01
CA LEU A 288 0.57 -15.43 -10.42
C LEU A 288 -0.79 -14.76 -10.26
N ASP A 289 -0.85 -13.42 -10.44
CA ASP A 289 -2.02 -12.58 -10.14
C ASP A 289 -2.50 -12.75 -8.68
N TYR A 290 -1.54 -12.83 -7.74
CA TYR A 290 -1.80 -13.04 -6.32
C TYR A 290 -1.46 -11.79 -5.50
N VAL A 291 -2.34 -11.48 -4.55
CA VAL A 291 -2.11 -10.46 -3.53
C VAL A 291 -1.84 -11.12 -2.19
N TYR A 292 -0.72 -10.77 -1.56
CA TYR A 292 -0.32 -11.25 -0.23
C TYR A 292 -0.70 -10.20 0.81
N MET A 293 -1.61 -10.58 1.70
CA MET A 293 -2.20 -9.69 2.71
C MET A 293 -1.86 -10.19 4.12
N PRO A 294 -0.92 -9.53 4.84
CA PRO A 294 -0.60 -9.91 6.22
C PRO A 294 -1.70 -9.43 7.18
N THR A 295 -2.58 -10.33 7.58
CA THR A 295 -3.65 -10.04 8.54
C THR A 295 -3.12 -9.94 9.97
N SER A 296 -3.72 -9.07 10.79
CA SER A 296 -3.52 -9.04 12.23
C SER A 296 -4.51 -9.98 12.94
N THR A 297 -4.41 -10.07 14.26
CA THR A 297 -5.34 -10.88 15.06
C THR A 297 -6.74 -10.28 15.07
N PRO A 298 -7.78 -11.13 15.13
CA PRO A 298 -9.13 -10.68 15.47
C PRO A 298 -9.21 -10.09 16.87
N THR A 299 -10.24 -9.31 17.17
CA THR A 299 -10.49 -8.75 18.51
C THR A 299 -10.70 -9.88 19.53
N ASN A 300 -10.02 -9.92 20.63
CA ASN A 300 -9.07 -8.99 21.21
C ASN A 300 -7.63 -9.39 20.82
N ASP A 301 -6.75 -8.42 20.57
CA ASP A 301 -5.38 -8.62 20.09
C ASP A 301 -4.52 -9.52 21.00
N THR A 302 -4.74 -9.47 22.30
CA THR A 302 -3.94 -10.19 23.28
C THR A 302 -4.65 -11.37 23.94
N TYR A 303 -5.93 -11.59 23.63
CA TYR A 303 -6.73 -12.63 24.26
C TYR A 303 -7.77 -13.22 23.32
N GLY A 304 -7.61 -14.50 22.98
CA GLY A 304 -8.47 -15.25 22.06
C GLY A 304 -9.61 -16.05 22.71
N GLY A 305 -9.69 -16.09 24.04
CA GLY A 305 -10.66 -16.95 24.75
C GLY A 305 -12.14 -16.60 24.54
N ASP A 306 -12.42 -15.46 23.93
CA ASP A 306 -13.77 -15.05 23.52
C ASP A 306 -14.19 -15.60 22.16
N ARG A 307 -13.23 -16.15 21.38
CA ARG A 307 -13.41 -16.69 20.04
C ARG A 307 -13.01 -18.16 20.05
N LEU A 308 -13.98 -19.04 20.11
CA LEU A 308 -13.73 -20.48 20.07
C LEU A 308 -13.59 -20.95 18.60
N GLY A 309 -12.77 -21.98 18.41
CA GLY A 309 -12.46 -22.55 17.09
C GLY A 309 -11.12 -22.04 16.53
N ASP A 310 -10.79 -22.49 15.33
CA ASP A 310 -9.49 -22.18 14.69
C ASP A 310 -9.44 -20.76 14.13
N ASN A 311 -10.58 -20.14 13.85
CA ASN A 311 -10.75 -18.76 13.39
C ASN A 311 -10.00 -18.47 12.06
N LEU A 312 -10.16 -19.38 11.10
CA LEU A 312 -9.55 -19.30 9.77
C LEU A 312 -10.36 -18.45 8.79
#